data_c3ef3184528529f2f5f79911334b1ee0
#
_entry.id   c3ef3184528529f2f5f79911334b1ee0
#
_cell.length_a   1.000
_cell.length_b   1.000
_cell.length_c   1.000
_cell.angle_alpha   90.00
_cell.angle_beta   90.00
_cell.angle_gamma   90.00
#
_symmetry.space_group_name_H-M   'P 1'
#
loop_
_entity.id
_entity.type
_entity.pdbx_description
1 polymer ?
#
loop_
_entity_poly.entity_id
_entity_poly.type
_entity_poly.pdbx_seq_one_letter_code
_entity_poly.pdbx_strand_id
1 'polypeptide(L)'
;MIDSISANNFTAFDELDLTCSKGINVFVGANSTGKSHLLKLLYVLCSANKPVRAMNNDPVRCITEKMNNVFKPENKIGRLSRNEEKKTTIRVELDPDTSVSIVFSSDMDEVIVTENRSYGIYAPVPVFIPPKEMLSLFEGFSSLYLKRELIIDETYFDLSQALEIPKLKEKPSEFVSLLLEKIKATCEGEFLFMKKKKFYYKPTKGRILEVELAAEGFRKLGMLQQLLQNGQLAPGISGPLFWDEPESNLNPSIMKQLVDILLELSRNGQQIFLATHDYIILKWLDLMGKSDDQILFHSLFKNDKGEIEVNSTSDYLKIHPNAIDDTFADLIDKDIEHSMGDLGK
;
A
#
# COMPACT_ATOMS: atom_id res chain seq x y z
N MET A 1 5.35 -13.19 -4.83
CA MET A 1 5.10 -12.59 -3.48
C MET A 1 6.42 -12.10 -2.93
N ILE A 2 6.42 -11.16 -2.00
CA ILE A 2 7.63 -10.73 -1.29
C ILE A 2 7.84 -11.64 -0.10
N ASP A 3 9.03 -12.20 0.04
CA ASP A 3 9.42 -13.06 1.17
C ASP A 3 10.22 -12.26 2.22
N SER A 4 11.17 -11.42 1.77
CA SER A 4 11.96 -10.59 2.67
C SER A 4 12.52 -9.34 1.99
N ILE A 5 12.91 -8.36 2.79
CA ILE A 5 13.68 -7.20 2.37
C ILE A 5 14.71 -6.84 3.43
N SER A 6 15.93 -6.54 3.00
CA SER A 6 16.93 -5.86 3.82
C SER A 6 17.38 -4.56 3.14
N ALA A 7 17.58 -3.52 3.93
CA ALA A 7 18.06 -2.24 3.44
C ALA A 7 18.97 -1.57 4.47
N ASN A 8 20.13 -1.10 4.04
CA ASN A 8 21.04 -0.35 4.87
C ASN A 8 21.22 1.04 4.30
N ASN A 9 21.24 2.04 5.17
CA ASN A 9 21.48 3.43 4.82
C ASN A 9 20.46 4.01 3.82
N PHE A 10 19.18 3.65 3.93
CA PHE A 10 18.13 4.07 3.01
C PHE A 10 17.11 4.99 3.68
N THR A 11 16.98 6.21 3.22
CA THR A 11 16.01 7.24 3.69
C THR A 11 15.92 7.34 5.22
N ALA A 12 14.89 6.76 5.84
CA ALA A 12 14.69 6.76 7.28
C ALA A 12 15.52 5.68 8.00
N PHE A 13 15.95 4.64 7.30
CA PHE A 13 16.54 3.44 7.87
C PHE A 13 18.07 3.47 7.84
N ASP A 14 18.69 3.27 8.99
CA ASP A 14 20.13 2.96 9.05
C ASP A 14 20.34 1.48 8.73
N GLU A 15 19.56 0.61 9.35
CA GLU A 15 19.50 -0.81 9.07
C GLU A 15 18.04 -1.28 9.14
N LEU A 16 17.62 -2.07 8.16
CA LEU A 16 16.30 -2.70 8.07
C LEU A 16 16.48 -4.15 7.65
N ASP A 17 15.89 -5.06 8.39
CA ASP A 17 15.73 -6.46 8.01
C ASP A 17 14.32 -6.92 8.34
N LEU A 18 13.60 -7.40 7.33
CA LEU A 18 12.18 -7.69 7.42
C LEU A 18 11.82 -8.97 6.67
N THR A 19 11.22 -9.92 7.38
CA THR A 19 10.55 -11.08 6.77
C THR A 19 9.06 -10.76 6.61
N CYS A 20 8.50 -11.05 5.44
CA CYS A 20 7.12 -10.74 5.11
C CYS A 20 6.22 -11.98 5.21
N SER A 21 5.00 -11.77 5.64
CA SER A 21 3.93 -12.75 5.55
C SER A 21 3.40 -12.85 4.11
N LYS A 22 2.93 -14.02 3.72
CA LYS A 22 2.22 -14.20 2.44
C LYS A 22 0.78 -13.68 2.47
N GLY A 23 0.25 -13.42 3.65
CA GLY A 23 -1.04 -12.80 3.87
C GLY A 23 -0.95 -11.28 3.99
N ILE A 24 -1.29 -10.75 5.15
CA ILE A 24 -1.35 -9.31 5.42
C ILE A 24 -0.13 -8.88 6.24
N ASN A 25 0.61 -7.89 5.75
CA ASN A 25 1.71 -7.22 6.44
C ASN A 25 1.25 -5.80 6.81
N VAL A 26 1.29 -5.45 8.08
CA VAL A 26 0.81 -4.17 8.59
C VAL A 26 1.96 -3.38 9.20
N PHE A 27 2.35 -2.29 8.56
CA PHE A 27 3.35 -1.37 9.09
C PHE A 27 2.68 -0.37 10.05
N VAL A 28 3.05 -0.48 11.31
CA VAL A 28 2.51 0.32 12.42
C VAL A 28 3.59 1.24 12.97
N GLY A 29 3.24 2.38 13.50
CA GLY A 29 4.20 3.28 14.17
C GLY A 29 3.81 4.74 14.06
N ALA A 30 4.50 5.59 14.82
CA ALA A 30 4.29 7.02 14.81
C ALA A 30 4.63 7.66 13.46
N ASN A 31 4.29 8.95 13.30
CA ASN A 31 4.67 9.70 12.11
C ASN A 31 6.20 9.78 11.97
N SER A 32 6.68 9.81 10.74
CA SER A 32 8.12 9.90 10.41
C SER A 32 8.96 8.69 10.83
N THR A 33 8.36 7.50 10.99
CA THR A 33 9.08 6.24 11.21
C THR A 33 9.41 5.49 9.90
N GLY A 34 9.07 6.05 8.72
CA GLY A 34 9.43 5.46 7.44
C GLY A 34 8.42 4.47 6.85
N LYS A 35 7.22 4.28 7.43
CA LYS A 35 6.19 3.35 6.91
C LYS A 35 5.92 3.49 5.42
N SER A 36 5.57 4.72 4.97
CA SER A 36 5.31 4.98 3.55
C SER A 36 6.55 4.82 2.67
N HIS A 37 7.76 5.12 3.19
CA HIS A 37 9.00 4.88 2.46
C HIS A 37 9.26 3.38 2.26
N LEU A 38 9.03 2.57 3.29
CA LEU A 38 9.16 1.11 3.20
C LEU A 38 8.12 0.54 2.23
N LEU A 39 6.86 0.97 2.34
CA LEU A 39 5.79 0.55 1.44
C LEU A 39 6.12 0.89 -0.03
N LYS A 40 6.59 2.11 -0.28
CA LYS A 40 7.02 2.56 -1.62
C LYS A 40 8.24 1.80 -2.12
N LEU A 41 9.22 1.48 -1.26
CA LEU A 41 10.40 0.72 -1.66
C LEU A 41 10.01 -0.69 -2.12
N LEU A 42 9.20 -1.40 -1.35
CA LEU A 42 8.68 -2.72 -1.71
C LEU A 42 7.90 -2.67 -3.05
N TYR A 43 7.05 -1.66 -3.20
CA TYR A 43 6.32 -1.43 -4.46
C TYR A 43 7.24 -1.19 -5.65
N VAL A 44 8.25 -0.33 -5.50
CA VAL A 44 9.24 -0.02 -6.56
C VAL A 44 9.92 -1.30 -7.03
N LEU A 45 10.44 -2.10 -6.09
CA LEU A 45 11.17 -3.32 -6.42
C LEU A 45 10.27 -4.39 -7.07
N CYS A 46 8.99 -4.47 -6.69
CA CYS A 46 8.02 -5.32 -7.38
C CYS A 46 7.66 -4.81 -8.78
N SER A 47 7.36 -3.51 -8.90
CA SER A 47 6.88 -2.93 -10.16
C SER A 47 7.98 -2.77 -11.22
N ALA A 48 9.25 -2.63 -10.82
CA ALA A 48 10.40 -2.62 -11.71
C ALA A 48 10.79 -4.02 -12.20
N ASN A 49 10.29 -5.10 -11.58
CA ASN A 49 10.49 -6.47 -12.02
C ASN A 49 9.64 -6.77 -13.28
N LYS A 50 10.02 -6.22 -14.42
CA LYS A 50 9.30 -6.38 -15.69
C LYS A 50 10.02 -7.35 -16.62
N PRO A 51 9.30 -8.17 -17.43
CA PRO A 51 9.92 -9.08 -18.38
C PRO A 51 10.86 -8.35 -19.35
N VAL A 52 12.10 -8.82 -19.46
CA VAL A 52 13.17 -8.27 -20.32
C VAL A 52 12.83 -8.30 -21.82
N ARG A 53 11.78 -9.04 -22.23
CA ARG A 53 11.38 -9.21 -23.63
C ARG A 53 10.85 -7.95 -24.35
N ALA A 54 10.47 -6.91 -23.63
CA ALA A 54 10.19 -5.61 -24.23
C ALA A 54 11.49 -4.81 -24.30
N MET A 55 11.91 -4.39 -25.49
CA MET A 55 13.15 -3.65 -25.79
C MET A 55 13.58 -2.72 -24.63
N ASN A 56 14.80 -2.93 -24.11
CA ASN A 56 15.47 -2.12 -23.08
C ASN A 56 15.00 -2.26 -21.62
N ASN A 57 14.42 -3.36 -21.19
CA ASN A 57 14.14 -3.60 -19.75
C ASN A 57 15.41 -4.11 -19.03
N ASP A 58 16.47 -3.30 -19.01
CA ASP A 58 17.59 -3.52 -18.11
C ASP A 58 17.11 -3.28 -16.65
N PRO A 59 17.33 -4.22 -15.72
CA PRO A 59 16.94 -4.04 -14.30
C PRO A 59 17.50 -2.76 -13.67
N VAL A 60 18.73 -2.38 -13.99
CA VAL A 60 19.35 -1.12 -13.50
C VAL A 60 18.47 0.07 -13.87
N ARG A 61 18.14 0.18 -15.15
CA ARG A 61 17.33 1.28 -15.67
C ARG A 61 15.91 1.23 -15.09
N CYS A 62 15.25 0.06 -15.09
CA CYS A 62 13.89 -0.07 -14.58
C CYS A 62 13.78 0.32 -13.10
N ILE A 63 14.71 -0.11 -12.26
CA ILE A 63 14.74 0.22 -10.84
C ILE A 63 15.05 1.70 -10.66
N THR A 64 16.07 2.24 -11.34
CA THR A 64 16.48 3.64 -11.26
C THR A 64 15.34 4.59 -11.64
N GLU A 65 14.70 4.36 -12.80
CA GLU A 65 13.58 5.18 -13.27
C GLU A 65 12.40 5.11 -12.28
N LYS A 66 12.08 3.91 -11.79
CA LYS A 66 10.97 3.73 -10.84
C LYS A 66 11.24 4.39 -9.49
N MET A 67 12.46 4.27 -8.94
CA MET A 67 12.87 4.97 -7.72
C MET A 67 12.80 6.48 -7.89
N ASN A 68 13.33 7.02 -8.99
CA ASN A 68 13.27 8.45 -9.29
C ASN A 68 11.85 8.98 -9.37
N ASN A 69 10.95 8.23 -9.99
CA ASN A 69 9.56 8.64 -10.20
C ASN A 69 8.70 8.53 -8.93
N VAL A 70 8.96 7.53 -8.07
CA VAL A 70 8.20 7.30 -6.84
C VAL A 70 8.71 8.14 -5.68
N PHE A 71 10.04 8.27 -5.50
CA PHE A 71 10.63 9.02 -4.38
C PHE A 71 10.93 10.49 -4.71
N LYS A 72 11.01 10.83 -5.99
CA LYS A 72 11.31 12.21 -6.47
C LYS A 72 12.60 12.83 -5.89
N PRO A 73 13.75 12.14 -5.90
CA PRO A 73 15.00 12.65 -5.36
C PRO A 73 15.70 13.64 -6.32
N GLU A 74 14.96 14.42 -7.11
CA GLU A 74 15.45 15.36 -8.11
C GLU A 74 16.41 14.71 -9.14
N ASN A 75 16.05 13.49 -9.58
CA ASN A 75 16.81 12.64 -10.53
C ASN A 75 18.21 12.22 -10.03
N LYS A 76 18.44 12.22 -8.73
CA LYS A 76 19.70 11.80 -8.11
C LYS A 76 19.43 10.74 -7.06
N ILE A 77 19.58 9.47 -7.42
CA ILE A 77 19.31 8.33 -6.54
C ILE A 77 20.07 8.42 -5.23
N GLY A 78 21.29 8.92 -5.27
CA GLY A 78 22.15 9.12 -4.10
C GLY A 78 21.52 9.94 -2.98
N ARG A 79 20.55 10.82 -3.28
CA ARG A 79 19.79 11.58 -2.25
C ARG A 79 18.87 10.70 -1.38
N LEU A 80 18.68 9.44 -1.76
CA LEU A 80 17.96 8.46 -0.95
C LEU A 80 18.87 7.80 0.10
N SER A 81 20.19 8.04 0.06
CA SER A 81 21.11 7.63 1.11
C SER A 81 20.89 8.46 2.37
N ARG A 82 20.72 7.78 3.53
CA ARG A 82 20.54 8.42 4.83
C ARG A 82 21.83 9.17 5.27
N ASN A 83 22.97 8.53 5.07
CA ASN A 83 24.30 9.07 5.37
C ASN A 83 25.11 9.08 4.06
N GLU A 84 25.65 10.25 3.72
CA GLU A 84 26.38 10.47 2.46
C GLU A 84 27.73 9.73 2.41
N GLU A 85 28.32 9.44 3.56
CA GLU A 85 29.61 8.73 3.66
C GLU A 85 29.49 7.20 3.52
N LYS A 86 28.26 6.68 3.62
CA LYS A 86 27.97 5.23 3.54
C LYS A 86 27.30 4.89 2.21
N LYS A 87 27.60 3.68 1.72
CA LYS A 87 26.83 3.10 0.60
C LYS A 87 25.47 2.65 1.08
N THR A 88 24.47 2.85 0.23
CA THR A 88 23.14 2.27 0.42
C THR A 88 23.10 0.91 -0.23
N THR A 89 22.64 -0.11 0.49
CA THR A 89 22.45 -1.47 -0.02
C THR A 89 21.03 -1.91 0.23
N ILE A 90 20.38 -2.48 -0.77
CA ILE A 90 19.01 -3.00 -0.66
C ILE A 90 18.97 -4.38 -1.33
N ARG A 91 18.39 -5.35 -0.63
CA ARG A 91 18.12 -6.69 -1.17
C ARG A 91 16.64 -7.02 -0.95
N VAL A 92 15.98 -7.53 -1.96
CA VAL A 92 14.62 -8.08 -1.86
C VAL A 92 14.59 -9.51 -2.39
N GLU A 93 13.86 -10.36 -1.69
CA GLU A 93 13.51 -11.71 -2.13
C GLU A 93 12.01 -11.74 -2.41
N LEU A 94 11.65 -12.01 -3.67
CA LEU A 94 10.25 -11.99 -4.13
C LEU A 94 9.61 -13.39 -4.07
N ASP A 95 10.42 -14.41 -4.17
CA ASP A 95 10.10 -15.83 -3.99
C ASP A 95 11.44 -16.59 -3.89
N PRO A 96 11.46 -17.90 -3.59
CA PRO A 96 12.71 -18.64 -3.41
C PRO A 96 13.68 -18.56 -4.59
N ASP A 97 13.16 -18.27 -5.79
CA ASP A 97 13.95 -18.27 -7.03
C ASP A 97 14.17 -16.87 -7.63
N THR A 98 13.56 -15.82 -7.03
CA THR A 98 13.62 -14.46 -7.57
C THR A 98 14.10 -13.47 -6.51
N SER A 99 15.27 -12.88 -6.73
CA SER A 99 15.83 -11.84 -5.85
C SER A 99 16.65 -10.83 -6.64
N VAL A 100 16.78 -9.63 -6.06
CA VAL A 100 17.67 -8.59 -6.57
C VAL A 100 18.35 -7.87 -5.42
N SER A 101 19.65 -7.58 -5.59
CA SER A 101 20.43 -6.72 -4.70
C SER A 101 20.94 -5.51 -5.47
N ILE A 102 20.72 -4.33 -4.91
CA ILE A 102 21.18 -3.07 -5.48
C ILE A 102 22.05 -2.30 -4.50
N VAL A 103 22.97 -1.53 -5.04
CA VAL A 103 23.88 -0.66 -4.28
C VAL A 103 23.98 0.70 -4.98
N PHE A 104 24.05 1.76 -4.20
CA PHE A 104 24.37 3.11 -4.69
C PHE A 104 25.04 3.95 -3.59
N SER A 105 25.68 5.05 -3.97
CA SER A 105 26.29 6.05 -3.09
C SER A 105 25.63 7.41 -3.29
N SER A 106 25.88 8.35 -2.39
CA SER A 106 25.27 9.70 -2.40
C SER A 106 25.54 10.53 -3.67
N ASP A 107 26.60 10.22 -4.40
CA ASP A 107 27.01 10.87 -5.64
C ASP A 107 26.45 10.23 -6.92
N MET A 108 25.74 9.09 -6.81
CA MET A 108 25.28 8.32 -7.96
C MET A 108 23.90 8.77 -8.45
N ASP A 109 23.71 8.69 -9.77
CA ASP A 109 22.44 8.95 -10.45
C ASP A 109 21.65 7.68 -10.76
N GLU A 110 22.33 6.52 -10.78
CA GLU A 110 21.75 5.21 -11.07
C GLU A 110 22.15 4.19 -10.01
N VAL A 111 21.32 3.14 -9.84
CA VAL A 111 21.66 2.01 -8.99
C VAL A 111 22.65 1.07 -9.70
N ILE A 112 23.42 0.32 -8.92
CA ILE A 112 24.20 -0.83 -9.41
C ILE A 112 23.49 -2.10 -8.94
N VAL A 113 23.14 -3.00 -9.86
CA VAL A 113 22.64 -4.33 -9.52
C VAL A 113 23.86 -5.22 -9.24
N THR A 114 23.99 -5.67 -8.00
CA THR A 114 25.11 -6.51 -7.56
C THR A 114 24.78 -8.01 -7.61
N GLU A 115 23.52 -8.35 -7.40
CA GLU A 115 23.01 -9.70 -7.55
C GLU A 115 21.66 -9.65 -8.26
N ASN A 116 21.43 -10.63 -9.15
CA ASN A 116 20.17 -10.83 -9.85
C ASN A 116 19.90 -12.32 -10.01
N ARG A 117 18.85 -12.82 -9.36
CA ARG A 117 18.33 -14.17 -9.57
C ARG A 117 16.94 -14.04 -10.17
N SER A 118 16.80 -14.41 -11.44
CA SER A 118 15.52 -14.43 -12.17
C SER A 118 14.68 -13.14 -12.14
N TYR A 119 15.20 -12.04 -11.59
CA TYR A 119 14.53 -10.75 -11.59
C TYR A 119 14.47 -10.20 -13.04
N GLY A 120 13.30 -9.76 -13.48
CA GLY A 120 13.07 -9.33 -14.86
C GLY A 120 12.59 -10.46 -15.81
N ILE A 121 12.36 -11.69 -15.32
CA ILE A 121 11.86 -12.80 -16.17
C ILE A 121 10.33 -12.84 -16.16
N TYR A 122 9.72 -12.86 -14.98
CA TYR A 122 8.27 -12.85 -14.79
C TYR A 122 7.93 -12.12 -13.49
N ALA A 123 6.95 -11.24 -13.55
CA ALA A 123 6.44 -10.61 -12.36
C ALA A 123 4.95 -10.33 -12.47
N PRO A 124 4.16 -10.76 -11.48
CA PRO A 124 2.81 -10.29 -11.29
C PRO A 124 2.83 -8.78 -11.04
N VAL A 125 1.93 -8.05 -11.69
CA VAL A 125 1.86 -6.59 -11.56
C VAL A 125 1.31 -6.21 -10.19
N PRO A 126 2.07 -5.45 -9.36
CA PRO A 126 1.58 -4.98 -8.07
C PRO A 126 0.61 -3.81 -8.25
N VAL A 127 -0.24 -3.60 -7.26
CA VAL A 127 -1.13 -2.43 -7.19
C VAL A 127 -0.75 -1.59 -5.99
N PHE A 128 -0.60 -0.27 -6.17
CA PHE A 128 -0.38 0.67 -5.08
C PHE A 128 -1.57 1.63 -4.98
N ILE A 129 -2.19 1.70 -3.80
CA ILE A 129 -3.25 2.66 -3.50
C ILE A 129 -2.65 3.71 -2.54
N PRO A 130 -2.42 4.95 -3.00
CA PRO A 130 -1.91 6.04 -2.18
C PRO A 130 -2.99 6.56 -1.20
N PRO A 131 -2.62 7.41 -0.21
CA PRO A 131 -3.54 7.91 0.81
C PRO A 131 -4.77 8.63 0.25
N LYS A 132 -4.57 9.43 -0.82
CA LYS A 132 -5.67 10.17 -1.47
C LYS A 132 -6.34 9.30 -2.53
N GLU A 133 -7.66 9.31 -2.53
CA GLU A 133 -8.42 8.61 -3.55
C GLU A 133 -8.28 9.26 -4.94
N MET A 134 -8.42 8.45 -6.00
CA MET A 134 -8.12 8.87 -7.37
C MET A 134 -9.36 9.06 -8.25
N LEU A 135 -10.55 8.62 -7.81
CA LEU A 135 -11.73 8.68 -8.68
C LEU A 135 -12.17 10.10 -8.97
N SER A 136 -12.08 11.01 -7.97
CA SER A 136 -12.41 12.44 -8.15
C SER A 136 -11.35 13.21 -8.93
N LEU A 137 -10.12 12.75 -8.93
CA LEU A 137 -9.00 13.38 -9.63
C LEU A 137 -8.75 12.79 -11.02
N PHE A 138 -9.49 11.75 -11.38
CA PHE A 138 -9.17 10.88 -12.51
C PHE A 138 -9.22 11.60 -13.87
N GLU A 139 -10.19 12.51 -14.07
CA GLU A 139 -10.36 13.19 -15.34
C GLU A 139 -9.17 14.09 -15.68
N GLY A 140 -8.50 13.79 -16.77
CA GLY A 140 -7.34 14.55 -17.25
C GLY A 140 -6.03 14.32 -16.47
N PHE A 141 -6.05 13.59 -15.34
CA PHE A 141 -4.89 13.37 -14.50
C PHE A 141 -3.68 12.82 -15.26
N SER A 142 -3.86 11.72 -16.00
CA SER A 142 -2.79 11.10 -16.79
C SER A 142 -2.15 12.06 -17.78
N SER A 143 -2.96 12.90 -18.45
CA SER A 143 -2.44 13.88 -19.39
C SER A 143 -1.63 14.97 -18.71
N LEU A 144 -2.08 15.48 -17.57
CA LEU A 144 -1.37 16.49 -16.78
C LEU A 144 -0.07 15.92 -16.20
N TYR A 145 -0.10 14.69 -15.70
CA TYR A 145 1.10 14.01 -15.21
C TYR A 145 2.17 13.87 -16.31
N LEU A 146 1.79 13.33 -17.47
CA LEU A 146 2.71 13.12 -18.60
C LEU A 146 3.29 14.42 -19.16
N LYS A 147 2.53 15.52 -19.12
CA LYS A 147 3.01 16.86 -19.50
C LYS A 147 3.90 17.51 -18.42
N ARG A 148 4.10 16.83 -17.27
CA ARG A 148 4.87 17.34 -16.12
C ARG A 148 4.24 18.59 -15.48
N GLU A 149 2.93 18.77 -15.61
CA GLU A 149 2.18 19.84 -14.97
C GLU A 149 1.80 19.52 -13.53
N LEU A 150 1.93 18.22 -13.13
CA LEU A 150 1.70 17.74 -11.75
C LEU A 150 3.00 17.26 -11.12
N ILE A 151 3.34 17.85 -9.97
CA ILE A 151 4.44 17.40 -9.12
C ILE A 151 3.91 16.42 -8.09
N ILE A 152 3.61 15.20 -8.52
CA ILE A 152 3.12 14.11 -7.69
C ILE A 152 3.93 12.85 -7.98
N ASP A 153 4.05 11.93 -7.02
CA ASP A 153 4.80 10.69 -7.25
C ASP A 153 4.07 9.73 -8.21
N GLU A 154 4.82 8.80 -8.79
CA GLU A 154 4.31 7.92 -9.85
C GLU A 154 3.27 6.91 -9.35
N THR A 155 3.14 6.67 -8.05
CA THR A 155 2.14 5.73 -7.51
C THR A 155 0.71 6.16 -7.88
N TYR A 156 0.44 7.46 -7.91
CA TYR A 156 -0.84 8.02 -8.37
C TYR A 156 -1.07 7.81 -9.86
N PHE A 157 -0.02 7.97 -10.66
CA PHE A 157 -0.10 7.74 -12.11
C PHE A 157 -0.33 6.28 -12.41
N ASP A 158 0.40 5.36 -11.77
CA ASP A 158 0.23 3.93 -11.93
C ASP A 158 -1.19 3.49 -11.56
N LEU A 159 -1.72 4.00 -10.44
CA LEU A 159 -3.10 3.71 -10.04
C LEU A 159 -4.09 4.26 -11.07
N SER A 160 -3.88 5.47 -11.60
CA SER A 160 -4.74 6.03 -12.63
C SER A 160 -4.76 5.17 -13.90
N GLN A 161 -3.59 4.65 -14.32
CA GLN A 161 -3.49 3.73 -15.46
C GLN A 161 -4.21 2.40 -15.18
N ALA A 162 -4.05 1.85 -13.98
CA ALA A 162 -4.74 0.63 -13.58
C ALA A 162 -6.27 0.80 -13.57
N LEU A 163 -6.77 1.94 -13.09
CA LEU A 163 -8.20 2.25 -13.06
C LEU A 163 -8.79 2.51 -14.44
N GLU A 164 -7.98 2.97 -15.43
CA GLU A 164 -8.41 3.26 -16.79
C GLU A 164 -8.72 2.00 -17.61
N ILE A 165 -8.22 0.85 -17.19
CA ILE A 165 -8.44 -0.42 -17.87
C ILE A 165 -9.93 -0.78 -17.81
N PRO A 166 -10.55 -1.13 -18.97
CA PRO A 166 -11.96 -1.51 -19.01
C PRO A 166 -12.23 -2.80 -18.21
N LYS A 167 -13.46 -2.96 -17.76
CA LYS A 167 -13.93 -4.19 -17.12
C LYS A 167 -13.67 -5.41 -18.00
N LEU A 168 -13.33 -6.52 -17.36
CA LEU A 168 -13.23 -7.82 -18.05
C LEU A 168 -14.55 -8.16 -18.74
N LYS A 169 -14.46 -8.77 -19.91
CA LYS A 169 -15.64 -9.28 -20.64
C LYS A 169 -16.18 -10.57 -20.02
N GLU A 170 -15.30 -11.32 -19.40
CA GLU A 170 -15.63 -12.56 -18.72
C GLU A 170 -16.39 -12.28 -17.41
N LYS A 171 -17.24 -13.22 -17.04
CA LYS A 171 -17.95 -13.12 -15.75
C LYS A 171 -16.94 -13.27 -14.61
N PRO A 172 -16.97 -12.39 -13.61
CA PRO A 172 -16.10 -12.55 -12.43
C PRO A 172 -16.29 -13.91 -11.76
N SER A 173 -15.24 -14.41 -11.10
CA SER A 173 -15.36 -15.60 -10.25
C SER A 173 -16.43 -15.38 -9.18
N GLU A 174 -16.94 -16.46 -8.62
CA GLU A 174 -17.94 -16.40 -7.53
C GLU A 174 -17.41 -15.57 -6.36
N PHE A 175 -16.15 -15.78 -5.97
CA PHE A 175 -15.48 -15.03 -4.92
C PHE A 175 -15.44 -13.51 -5.23
N VAL A 176 -14.98 -13.11 -6.42
CA VAL A 176 -14.94 -11.69 -6.81
C VAL A 176 -16.35 -11.10 -6.86
N SER A 177 -17.35 -11.87 -7.31
CA SER A 177 -18.74 -11.43 -7.33
C SER A 177 -19.27 -11.14 -5.93
N LEU A 178 -18.95 -11.99 -4.93
CA LEU A 178 -19.31 -11.77 -3.53
C LEU A 178 -18.64 -10.51 -2.96
N LEU A 179 -17.36 -10.26 -3.27
CA LEU A 179 -16.68 -9.03 -2.84
C LEU A 179 -17.33 -7.78 -3.46
N LEU A 180 -17.67 -7.83 -4.74
CA LEU A 180 -18.32 -6.72 -5.43
C LEU A 180 -19.70 -6.42 -4.82
N GLU A 181 -20.48 -7.43 -4.43
CA GLU A 181 -21.75 -7.22 -3.74
C GLU A 181 -21.55 -6.65 -2.32
N LYS A 182 -20.52 -7.07 -1.57
CA LYS A 182 -20.15 -6.46 -0.29
C LYS A 182 -19.81 -4.97 -0.46
N ILE A 183 -18.96 -4.62 -1.45
CA ILE A 183 -18.60 -3.23 -1.74
C ILE A 183 -19.85 -2.42 -2.10
N LYS A 184 -20.70 -2.96 -2.98
CA LYS A 184 -21.94 -2.31 -3.40
C LYS A 184 -22.90 -2.06 -2.24
N ALA A 185 -23.04 -3.02 -1.32
CA ALA A 185 -23.85 -2.88 -0.12
C ALA A 185 -23.29 -1.80 0.81
N THR A 186 -21.97 -1.77 1.03
CA THR A 186 -21.29 -0.79 1.89
C THR A 186 -21.37 0.63 1.34
N CYS A 187 -21.22 0.77 0.01
CA CYS A 187 -21.33 2.07 -0.66
C CYS A 187 -22.78 2.49 -0.94
N GLU A 188 -23.77 1.66 -0.62
CA GLU A 188 -25.17 1.88 -1.00
C GLU A 188 -25.36 2.15 -2.50
N GLY A 189 -24.47 1.60 -3.34
CA GLY A 189 -24.44 1.85 -4.78
C GLY A 189 -23.21 1.25 -5.45
N GLU A 190 -22.97 1.63 -6.68
CA GLU A 190 -21.85 1.15 -7.50
C GLU A 190 -21.18 2.30 -8.27
N PHE A 191 -19.87 2.13 -8.53
CA PHE A 191 -19.11 3.05 -9.37
C PHE A 191 -19.07 2.55 -10.80
N LEU A 192 -19.29 3.46 -11.75
CA LEU A 192 -19.38 3.16 -13.17
C LEU A 192 -18.29 3.91 -13.92
N PHE A 193 -17.42 3.16 -14.60
CA PHE A 193 -16.49 3.73 -15.58
C PHE A 193 -17.17 3.77 -16.95
N MET A 194 -17.47 4.96 -17.45
CA MET A 194 -18.30 5.16 -18.62
C MET A 194 -17.52 5.73 -19.81
N LYS A 195 -18.19 5.85 -20.94
CA LYS A 195 -17.68 6.55 -22.15
C LYS A 195 -17.20 7.95 -21.77
N LYS A 196 -16.08 8.41 -22.37
CA LYS A 196 -15.32 9.63 -22.06
C LYS A 196 -14.35 9.49 -20.88
N LYS A 197 -14.06 8.27 -20.43
CA LYS A 197 -13.06 8.00 -19.39
C LYS A 197 -13.37 8.74 -18.07
N LYS A 198 -14.63 8.70 -17.64
CA LYS A 198 -15.10 9.30 -16.39
C LYS A 198 -15.73 8.27 -15.48
N PHE A 199 -15.57 8.48 -14.18
CA PHE A 199 -16.28 7.74 -13.16
C PHE A 199 -17.56 8.45 -12.76
N TYR A 200 -18.58 7.64 -12.49
CA TYR A 200 -19.87 8.08 -11.97
C TYR A 200 -20.24 7.20 -10.80
N TYR A 201 -21.01 7.75 -9.88
CA TYR A 201 -21.59 6.98 -8.77
C TYR A 201 -23.08 6.77 -9.05
N LYS A 202 -23.52 5.51 -9.00
CA LYS A 202 -24.92 5.10 -9.15
C LYS A 202 -25.42 4.58 -7.80
N PRO A 203 -26.12 5.40 -7.01
CA PRO A 203 -26.71 4.95 -5.75
C PRO A 203 -27.76 3.86 -6.01
N THR A 204 -28.06 3.03 -5.00
CA THR A 204 -29.11 2.01 -5.07
C THR A 204 -30.48 2.61 -5.36
N LYS A 205 -30.71 3.83 -4.86
CA LYS A 205 -31.93 4.62 -5.13
C LYS A 205 -31.53 6.00 -5.60
N GLY A 206 -32.13 6.47 -6.70
CA GLY A 206 -31.89 7.80 -7.23
C GLY A 206 -31.23 7.80 -8.61
N ARG A 207 -30.76 8.97 -9.03
CA ARG A 207 -30.11 9.18 -10.32
C ARG A 207 -28.60 8.91 -10.22
N ILE A 208 -27.98 8.67 -11.36
CA ILE A 208 -26.51 8.63 -11.48
C ILE A 208 -25.97 10.04 -11.18
N LEU A 209 -24.91 10.08 -10.39
CA LEU A 209 -24.23 11.30 -9.95
C LEU A 209 -22.80 11.32 -10.49
N GLU A 210 -22.24 12.50 -10.64
CA GLU A 210 -20.81 12.70 -10.81
C GLU A 210 -20.08 12.14 -9.59
N VAL A 211 -18.91 11.54 -9.82
CA VAL A 211 -18.16 10.83 -8.77
C VAL A 211 -17.75 11.72 -7.58
N GLU A 212 -17.53 13.00 -7.85
CA GLU A 212 -17.16 14.02 -6.85
C GLU A 212 -18.26 14.24 -5.81
N LEU A 213 -19.52 13.94 -6.16
CA LEU A 213 -20.69 14.05 -5.26
C LEU A 213 -20.86 12.82 -4.35
N ALA A 214 -20.12 11.73 -4.61
CA ALA A 214 -20.11 10.58 -3.72
C ALA A 214 -19.21 10.85 -2.49
N ALA A 215 -19.54 10.22 -1.36
CA ALA A 215 -18.69 10.28 -0.16
C ALA A 215 -17.28 9.78 -0.46
N GLU A 216 -16.25 10.43 0.09
CA GLU A 216 -14.85 10.10 -0.17
C GLU A 216 -14.52 8.64 0.21
N GLY A 217 -15.02 8.17 1.35
CA GLY A 217 -14.85 6.78 1.76
C GLY A 217 -15.46 5.78 0.78
N PHE A 218 -16.59 6.13 0.15
CA PHE A 218 -17.18 5.30 -0.90
C PHE A 218 -16.29 5.29 -2.15
N ARG A 219 -15.67 6.42 -2.52
CA ARG A 219 -14.76 6.49 -3.66
C ARG A 219 -13.52 5.60 -3.45
N LYS A 220 -13.00 5.47 -2.22
CA LYS A 220 -11.93 4.52 -1.90
C LYS A 220 -12.33 3.07 -2.18
N LEU A 221 -13.51 2.65 -1.72
CA LEU A 221 -14.04 1.33 -2.05
C LEU A 221 -14.37 1.19 -3.55
N GLY A 222 -14.74 2.29 -4.21
CA GLY A 222 -14.94 2.35 -5.65
C GLY A 222 -13.66 2.06 -6.46
N MET A 223 -12.48 2.46 -5.97
CA MET A 223 -11.21 2.06 -6.58
C MET A 223 -11.02 0.54 -6.51
N LEU A 224 -11.26 -0.08 -5.34
CA LEU A 224 -11.21 -1.55 -5.22
C LEU A 224 -12.22 -2.22 -6.15
N GLN A 225 -13.46 -1.71 -6.22
CA GLN A 225 -14.47 -2.22 -7.14
C GLN A 225 -13.96 -2.24 -8.59
N GLN A 226 -13.37 -1.14 -9.05
CA GLN A 226 -12.86 -1.05 -10.42
C GLN A 226 -11.68 -1.99 -10.67
N LEU A 227 -10.72 -2.06 -9.73
CA LEU A 227 -9.54 -2.94 -9.83
C LEU A 227 -9.93 -4.44 -9.84
N LEU A 228 -10.95 -4.83 -9.08
CA LEU A 228 -11.51 -6.19 -9.12
C LEU A 228 -12.22 -6.47 -10.45
N GLN A 229 -13.04 -5.52 -10.95
CA GLN A 229 -13.81 -5.68 -12.18
C GLN A 229 -12.95 -5.72 -13.43
N ASN A 230 -11.81 -5.07 -13.44
CA ASN A 230 -10.92 -5.03 -14.61
C ASN A 230 -9.74 -6.02 -14.50
N GLY A 231 -9.66 -6.79 -13.41
CA GLY A 231 -8.65 -7.83 -13.21
C GLY A 231 -7.26 -7.32 -12.83
N GLN A 232 -7.09 -6.03 -12.52
CA GLN A 232 -5.82 -5.51 -12.03
C GLN A 232 -5.56 -5.96 -10.59
N LEU A 233 -6.60 -6.20 -9.81
CA LEU A 233 -6.56 -6.89 -8.53
C LEU A 233 -7.25 -8.25 -8.68
N ALA A 234 -6.44 -9.29 -8.92
CA ALA A 234 -6.89 -10.67 -9.12
C ALA A 234 -6.16 -11.56 -8.10
N PRO A 235 -6.79 -11.90 -6.96
CA PRO A 235 -6.17 -12.70 -5.90
C PRO A 235 -5.57 -14.00 -6.41
N GLY A 236 -4.34 -14.31 -5.98
CA GLY A 236 -3.57 -15.47 -6.45
C GLY A 236 -2.92 -15.31 -7.83
N ILE A 237 -3.18 -14.23 -8.56
CA ILE A 237 -2.64 -13.96 -9.91
C ILE A 237 -1.89 -12.63 -9.96
N SER A 238 -2.48 -11.55 -9.45
CA SER A 238 -1.83 -10.23 -9.41
C SER A 238 -0.69 -10.21 -8.39
N GLY A 239 0.21 -9.22 -8.54
CA GLY A 239 1.25 -8.93 -7.56
C GLY A 239 0.65 -8.41 -6.24
N PRO A 240 1.50 -8.08 -5.26
CA PRO A 240 1.04 -7.58 -3.98
C PRO A 240 0.19 -6.32 -4.10
N LEU A 241 -0.79 -6.18 -3.19
CA LEU A 241 -1.52 -4.94 -2.97
C LEU A 241 -0.80 -4.13 -1.89
N PHE A 242 -0.42 -2.91 -2.21
CA PHE A 242 0.12 -1.93 -1.28
C PHE A 242 -0.92 -0.85 -1.04
N TRP A 243 -1.21 -0.53 0.21
CA TRP A 243 -2.16 0.52 0.55
C TRP A 243 -1.62 1.40 1.66
N ASP A 244 -1.37 2.65 1.33
CA ASP A 244 -0.90 3.66 2.29
C ASP A 244 -2.10 4.38 2.88
N GLU A 245 -2.21 4.40 4.21
CA GLU A 245 -3.29 5.01 4.98
C GLU A 245 -4.71 4.65 4.47
N PRO A 246 -5.09 3.36 4.52
CA PRO A 246 -6.42 2.93 4.06
C PRO A 246 -7.55 3.65 4.80
N GLU A 247 -7.32 4.04 6.05
CA GLU A 247 -8.26 4.75 6.93
C GLU A 247 -8.50 6.21 6.56
N SER A 248 -7.58 6.87 5.85
CA SER A 248 -7.67 8.32 5.65
C SER A 248 -8.98 8.71 4.96
N ASN A 249 -9.72 9.66 5.60
CA ASN A 249 -11.05 10.12 5.18
C ASN A 249 -12.15 9.03 5.13
N LEU A 250 -11.94 7.89 5.81
CA LEU A 250 -12.96 6.88 6.01
C LEU A 250 -13.79 7.15 7.28
N ASN A 251 -15.10 6.98 7.18
CA ASN A 251 -15.94 6.90 8.35
C ASN A 251 -15.62 5.60 9.13
N PRO A 252 -15.46 5.62 10.45
CA PRO A 252 -15.20 4.43 11.27
C PRO A 252 -16.18 3.27 11.02
N SER A 253 -17.44 3.56 10.68
CA SER A 253 -18.44 2.53 10.36
C SER A 253 -18.11 1.72 9.12
N ILE A 254 -17.28 2.25 8.19
CA ILE A 254 -16.87 1.58 6.96
C ILE A 254 -15.57 0.80 7.17
N MET A 255 -14.75 1.14 8.16
CA MET A 255 -13.45 0.50 8.41
C MET A 255 -13.57 -1.00 8.66
N LYS A 256 -14.63 -1.44 9.38
CA LYS A 256 -14.91 -2.87 9.57
C LYS A 256 -15.10 -3.60 8.25
N GLN A 257 -15.87 -3.03 7.33
CA GLN A 257 -16.14 -3.62 6.02
C GLN A 257 -14.89 -3.63 5.16
N LEU A 258 -14.07 -2.57 5.24
CA LEU A 258 -12.78 -2.54 4.55
C LEU A 258 -11.87 -3.67 5.05
N VAL A 259 -11.73 -3.85 6.36
CA VAL A 259 -10.92 -4.93 6.94
C VAL A 259 -11.46 -6.30 6.53
N ASP A 260 -12.78 -6.50 6.52
CA ASP A 260 -13.39 -7.74 6.04
C ASP A 260 -13.04 -8.04 4.57
N ILE A 261 -13.09 -7.03 3.70
CA ILE A 261 -12.68 -7.17 2.30
C ILE A 261 -11.19 -7.53 2.18
N LEU A 262 -10.31 -6.88 2.94
CA LEU A 262 -8.88 -7.16 2.92
C LEU A 262 -8.55 -8.57 3.40
N LEU A 263 -9.20 -9.04 4.46
CA LEU A 263 -9.07 -10.41 4.96
C LEU A 263 -9.53 -11.44 3.92
N GLU A 264 -10.67 -11.19 3.27
CA GLU A 264 -11.17 -12.07 2.22
C GLU A 264 -10.23 -12.10 0.99
N LEU A 265 -9.69 -10.96 0.58
CA LEU A 265 -8.67 -10.89 -0.48
C LEU A 265 -7.44 -11.73 -0.10
N SER A 266 -6.94 -11.58 1.11
CA SER A 266 -5.78 -12.32 1.61
C SER A 266 -6.02 -13.82 1.67
N ARG A 267 -7.17 -14.26 2.19
CA ARG A 267 -7.60 -15.68 2.23
C ARG A 267 -7.66 -16.32 0.86
N ASN A 268 -7.82 -15.52 -0.18
CA ASN A 268 -7.83 -15.97 -1.57
C ASN A 268 -6.49 -15.74 -2.30
N GLY A 269 -5.41 -15.59 -1.55
CA GLY A 269 -4.05 -15.57 -2.08
C GLY A 269 -3.52 -14.20 -2.49
N GLN A 270 -4.17 -13.10 -2.08
CA GLN A 270 -3.64 -11.76 -2.27
C GLN A 270 -2.69 -11.40 -1.14
N GLN A 271 -1.41 -11.22 -1.43
CA GLN A 271 -0.49 -10.61 -0.46
C GLN A 271 -0.77 -9.12 -0.35
N ILE A 272 -0.88 -8.61 0.88
CA ILE A 272 -1.28 -7.24 1.17
C ILE A 272 -0.25 -6.58 2.10
N PHE A 273 0.12 -5.34 1.80
CA PHE A 273 0.94 -4.48 2.63
C PHE A 273 0.17 -3.21 2.95
N LEU A 274 -0.02 -2.94 4.23
CA LEU A 274 -0.72 -1.76 4.74
C LEU A 274 0.25 -0.91 5.54
N ALA A 275 0.25 0.41 5.35
CA ALA A 275 0.85 1.35 6.28
C ALA A 275 -0.29 2.12 6.96
N THR A 276 -0.40 2.01 8.27
CA THR A 276 -1.49 2.64 9.02
C THR A 276 -0.99 3.26 10.34
N HIS A 277 -1.71 4.26 10.79
CA HIS A 277 -1.58 4.84 12.13
C HIS A 277 -2.93 4.83 12.88
N ASP A 278 -3.90 4.06 12.39
CA ASP A 278 -5.27 4.04 12.90
C ASP A 278 -5.52 2.83 13.82
N TYR A 279 -5.95 3.13 15.06
CA TYR A 279 -6.29 2.12 16.06
C TYR A 279 -7.44 1.19 15.61
N ILE A 280 -8.44 1.75 14.91
CA ILE A 280 -9.66 1.01 14.54
C ILE A 280 -9.35 -0.06 13.51
N ILE A 281 -8.51 0.26 12.51
CA ILE A 281 -8.02 -0.74 11.52
C ILE A 281 -7.29 -1.87 12.22
N LEU A 282 -6.34 -1.54 13.10
CA LEU A 282 -5.56 -2.54 13.84
C LEU A 282 -6.48 -3.43 14.70
N LYS A 283 -7.42 -2.81 15.39
CA LYS A 283 -8.34 -3.54 16.28
C LYS A 283 -9.32 -4.43 15.51
N TRP A 284 -9.79 -4.00 14.34
CA TRP A 284 -10.61 -4.87 13.50
C TRP A 284 -9.79 -6.03 12.89
N LEU A 285 -8.53 -5.82 12.53
CA LEU A 285 -7.65 -6.91 12.09
C LEU A 285 -7.46 -7.95 13.21
N ASP A 286 -7.26 -7.52 14.45
CA ASP A 286 -7.17 -8.39 15.62
C ASP A 286 -8.46 -9.18 15.86
N LEU A 287 -9.63 -8.50 15.90
CA LEU A 287 -10.90 -9.11 16.23
C LEU A 287 -11.48 -10.02 15.14
N MET A 288 -11.19 -9.77 13.87
CA MET A 288 -11.73 -10.51 12.72
C MET A 288 -10.72 -11.46 12.10
N GLY A 289 -9.43 -11.29 12.40
CA GLY A 289 -8.36 -12.18 11.97
C GLY A 289 -8.49 -13.57 12.60
N LYS A 290 -8.15 -14.60 11.83
CA LYS A 290 -8.07 -15.99 12.27
C LYS A 290 -6.60 -16.41 12.32
N SER A 291 -6.29 -17.47 13.04
CA SER A 291 -4.93 -18.02 13.14
C SER A 291 -4.29 -18.31 11.78
N ASP A 292 -5.10 -18.66 10.78
CA ASP A 292 -4.64 -19.05 9.45
C ASP A 292 -4.50 -17.87 8.47
N ASP A 293 -4.92 -16.66 8.86
CA ASP A 293 -4.91 -15.48 7.96
C ASP A 293 -3.51 -14.92 7.71
N GLN A 294 -2.49 -15.42 8.42
CA GLN A 294 -1.09 -15.01 8.24
C GLN A 294 -0.91 -13.49 8.32
N ILE A 295 -1.51 -12.86 9.33
CA ILE A 295 -1.33 -11.43 9.59
C ILE A 295 -0.01 -11.23 10.34
N LEU A 296 0.81 -10.31 9.88
CA LEU A 296 2.07 -9.93 10.53
C LEU A 296 2.10 -8.42 10.73
N PHE A 297 2.24 -8.01 11.98
CA PHE A 297 2.38 -6.61 12.36
C PHE A 297 3.86 -6.27 12.50
N HIS A 298 4.28 -5.16 11.90
CA HIS A 298 5.64 -4.63 11.93
C HIS A 298 5.59 -3.26 12.59
N SER A 299 6.02 -3.19 13.85
CA SER A 299 6.13 -1.93 14.58
C SER A 299 7.42 -1.21 14.23
N LEU A 300 7.31 -0.05 13.61
CA LEU A 300 8.42 0.84 13.28
C LEU A 300 8.51 1.94 14.33
N PHE A 301 9.63 2.03 15.02
CA PHE A 301 9.83 3.00 16.12
C PHE A 301 11.24 3.57 16.12
N LYS A 302 11.41 4.71 16.77
CA LYS A 302 12.73 5.30 17.02
C LYS A 302 13.29 4.77 18.32
N ASN A 303 14.52 4.24 18.26
CA ASN A 303 15.27 3.89 19.45
C ASN A 303 15.85 5.15 20.15
N ASP A 304 16.52 4.97 21.28
CA ASP A 304 17.13 6.06 22.07
C ASP A 304 18.18 6.87 21.28
N LYS A 305 18.74 6.32 20.20
CA LYS A 305 19.69 6.99 19.31
C LYS A 305 18.98 7.74 18.17
N GLY A 306 17.66 7.62 18.05
CA GLY A 306 16.87 8.19 16.95
C GLY A 306 16.94 7.38 15.65
N GLU A 307 17.46 6.15 15.69
CA GLU A 307 17.45 5.21 14.57
C GLU A 307 16.12 4.47 14.52
N ILE A 308 15.68 4.11 13.31
CA ILE A 308 14.44 3.35 13.13
C ILE A 308 14.73 1.87 13.27
N GLU A 309 14.04 1.24 14.19
CA GLU A 309 14.01 -0.22 14.39
C GLU A 309 12.65 -0.78 14.03
N VAL A 310 12.61 -2.10 13.76
CA VAL A 310 11.39 -2.82 13.41
C VAL A 310 11.26 -4.06 14.28
N ASN A 311 10.10 -4.19 14.95
CA ASN A 311 9.70 -5.40 15.65
C ASN A 311 8.51 -6.03 14.95
N SER A 312 8.60 -7.33 14.66
CA SER A 312 7.55 -8.07 13.94
C SER A 312 6.87 -9.09 14.85
N THR A 313 5.55 -9.17 14.81
CA THR A 313 4.75 -10.13 15.56
C THR A 313 3.46 -10.48 14.84
N SER A 314 2.99 -11.72 14.98
CA SER A 314 1.66 -12.14 14.53
C SER A 314 0.55 -11.90 15.57
N ASP A 315 0.91 -11.51 16.77
CA ASP A 315 0.00 -11.28 17.89
C ASP A 315 -0.17 -9.78 18.12
N TYR A 316 -1.36 -9.25 17.90
CA TYR A 316 -1.67 -7.83 18.11
C TYR A 316 -1.27 -7.33 19.50
N LEU A 317 -1.49 -8.15 20.54
CA LEU A 317 -1.16 -7.76 21.93
C LEU A 317 0.34 -7.70 22.22
N LYS A 318 1.15 -8.21 21.30
CA LYS A 318 2.62 -8.18 21.40
C LYS A 318 3.28 -7.14 20.48
N ILE A 319 2.49 -6.31 19.83
CA ILE A 319 3.04 -5.17 19.11
C ILE A 319 3.73 -4.24 20.12
N HIS A 320 5.04 -4.11 20.00
CA HIS A 320 5.83 -3.27 20.92
C HIS A 320 7.04 -2.64 20.22
N PRO A 321 7.23 -1.33 20.39
CA PRO A 321 6.32 -0.34 20.96
C PRO A 321 5.06 -0.17 20.09
N ASN A 322 3.93 0.17 20.71
CA ASN A 322 2.68 0.46 20.02
C ASN A 322 2.14 1.83 20.44
N ALA A 323 2.74 2.90 19.93
CA ALA A 323 2.36 4.27 20.27
C ALA A 323 0.88 4.60 19.99
N ILE A 324 0.24 3.82 19.11
CA ILE A 324 -1.20 4.00 18.79
C ILE A 324 -2.04 3.46 19.94
N ASP A 325 -1.79 2.22 20.38
CA ASP A 325 -2.52 1.55 21.45
C ASP A 325 -2.30 2.28 22.78
N ASP A 326 -1.05 2.66 23.08
CA ASP A 326 -0.67 3.41 24.27
C ASP A 326 -1.46 4.75 24.37
N THR A 327 -1.61 5.46 23.24
CA THR A 327 -2.37 6.71 23.17
C THR A 327 -3.87 6.50 23.42
N PHE A 328 -4.44 5.43 22.85
CA PHE A 328 -5.85 5.10 23.06
C PHE A 328 -6.12 4.60 24.48
N ALA A 329 -5.22 3.84 25.09
CA ALA A 329 -5.31 3.43 26.48
C ALA A 329 -5.34 4.66 27.43
N ASP A 330 -4.39 5.59 27.25
CA ASP A 330 -4.36 6.86 28.02
C ASP A 330 -5.64 7.69 27.85
N LEU A 331 -6.19 7.74 26.63
CA LEU A 331 -7.46 8.42 26.37
C LEU A 331 -8.63 7.78 27.12
N ILE A 332 -8.74 6.45 27.09
CA ILE A 332 -9.80 5.70 27.77
C ILE A 332 -9.69 5.87 29.30
N ASP A 333 -8.47 5.78 29.84
CA ASP A 333 -8.23 5.95 31.27
C ASP A 333 -8.66 7.35 31.72
N LYS A 334 -8.31 8.40 30.97
CA LYS A 334 -8.74 9.78 31.26
C LYS A 334 -10.24 9.98 31.15
N ASP A 335 -10.90 9.35 30.19
CA ASP A 335 -12.37 9.41 30.05
C ASP A 335 -13.06 8.73 31.23
N ILE A 336 -12.55 7.59 31.70
CA ILE A 336 -13.03 6.90 32.92
C ILE A 336 -12.83 7.79 34.15
N GLU A 337 -11.63 8.36 34.33
CA GLU A 337 -11.35 9.27 35.46
C GLU A 337 -12.30 10.48 35.48
N HIS A 338 -12.54 11.09 34.31
CA HIS A 338 -13.48 12.20 34.18
C HIS A 338 -14.91 11.79 34.54
N SER A 339 -15.35 10.64 34.00
CA SER A 339 -16.70 10.12 34.27
C SER A 339 -16.93 9.73 35.74
N MET A 340 -15.90 9.16 36.40
CA MET A 340 -15.95 8.79 37.81
C MET A 340 -15.85 10.01 38.74
N GLY A 341 -15.11 11.06 38.35
CA GLY A 341 -14.99 12.30 39.09
C GLY A 341 -16.31 13.07 39.18
N ASP A 342 -17.22 12.93 38.23
CA ASP A 342 -18.56 13.53 38.25
C ASP A 342 -19.58 12.74 39.10
N LEU A 343 -19.29 11.48 39.44
CA LEU A 343 -20.12 10.67 40.33
C LEU A 343 -19.87 10.94 41.84
N GLY A 344 -18.85 11.73 42.14
CA GLY A 344 -18.46 12.10 43.50
C GLY A 344 -18.80 13.56 43.90
N LYS A 345 -19.61 14.27 43.11
CA LYS A 345 -20.13 15.61 43.43
C LYS A 345 -21.66 15.54 43.70
#